data_5282e5af4345b6f8b265a1808e626fbc
#
_entry.id   5282e5af4345b6f8b265a1808e626fbc
#
_cell.length_a   1.000
_cell.length_b   1.000
_cell.length_c   1.000
_cell.angle_alpha   90.00
_cell.angle_beta   90.00
_cell.angle_gamma   90.00
#
_symmetry.space_group_name_H-M   'P 1'
#
loop_
_entity.id
_entity.type
_entity.pdbx_description
1 polymer ?
#
loop_
_entity_poly.entity_id
_entity_poly.type
_entity_poly.pdbx_seq_one_letter_code
_entity_poly.pdbx_strand_id
1 'polypeptide(L)'
;FIDSYVAGETPIPCVQCNQTVKFRDLFKYAKELNADALVTGHYVTRLQNNGTACMYRAKDASRDQSYFLFSTTQEQLNYLRFPLGEIEKKETRNIANKLNLNVANKPDSQDICFVPNGDYSSVIKKFRPESFKPGDILDLTGKKIGKHEGIINYTIGQRKGIKVSSTEPLYVVNIDSNTNTIIVGPKESLIIQNLELRDLNLLGQQNEFKQIIFIKVRSTGRLLKAKIEIKESSAYVEIMDG
;
A
#
# COMPACT_ATOMS: atom_id res chain seq x y z
N PHE A 1 -1.89 12.33 -4.16
CA PHE A 1 -0.98 12.10 -3.02
C PHE A 1 -1.19 13.14 -1.91
N ILE A 2 -0.95 14.41 -2.22
CA ILE A 2 -1.08 15.50 -1.23
C ILE A 2 -2.53 15.65 -0.79
N ASP A 3 -3.47 15.66 -1.72
CA ASP A 3 -4.90 15.82 -1.42
C ASP A 3 -5.45 14.69 -0.52
N SER A 4 -4.94 13.47 -0.67
CA SER A 4 -5.29 12.35 0.23
C SER A 4 -4.81 12.62 1.68
N TYR A 5 -3.59 13.13 1.86
CA TYR A 5 -3.12 13.51 3.21
C TYR A 5 -3.95 14.64 3.81
N VAL A 6 -4.32 15.64 3.00
CA VAL A 6 -5.20 16.74 3.44
C VAL A 6 -6.58 16.23 3.83
N ALA A 7 -7.07 15.20 3.14
CA ALA A 7 -8.32 14.51 3.48
C ALA A 7 -8.21 13.57 4.71
N GLY A 8 -7.03 13.45 5.33
CA GLY A 8 -6.80 12.53 6.46
C GLY A 8 -6.59 11.07 6.06
N GLU A 9 -6.44 10.80 4.76
CA GLU A 9 -6.16 9.47 4.23
C GLU A 9 -4.66 9.18 4.17
N THR A 10 -4.30 7.89 4.12
CA THR A 10 -2.91 7.47 3.91
C THR A 10 -2.75 6.98 2.47
N PRO A 11 -2.22 7.79 1.56
CA PRO A 11 -2.06 7.39 0.16
C PRO A 11 -0.97 6.35 -0.01
N ILE A 12 -1.12 5.50 -1.04
CA ILE A 12 -0.13 4.51 -1.45
C ILE A 12 0.36 4.87 -2.87
N PRO A 13 1.26 5.85 -3.00
CA PRO A 13 1.65 6.39 -4.31
C PRO A 13 2.35 5.36 -5.20
N CYS A 14 2.98 4.32 -4.63
CA CYS A 14 3.57 3.24 -5.41
C CYS A 14 2.53 2.44 -6.20
N VAL A 15 1.33 2.24 -5.65
CA VAL A 15 0.21 1.60 -6.36
C VAL A 15 -0.22 2.49 -7.52
N GLN A 16 -0.42 3.77 -7.26
CA GLN A 16 -0.82 4.74 -8.29
C GLN A 16 0.24 4.86 -9.39
N CYS A 17 1.53 4.87 -9.05
CA CYS A 17 2.62 4.86 -10.04
C CYS A 17 2.60 3.60 -10.90
N ASN A 18 2.38 2.42 -10.32
CA ASN A 18 2.24 1.19 -11.08
C ASN A 18 1.02 1.24 -12.01
N GLN A 19 -0.12 1.71 -11.50
CA GLN A 19 -1.37 1.79 -12.25
C GLN A 19 -1.30 2.78 -13.41
N THR A 20 -0.72 3.97 -13.20
CA THR A 20 -0.75 5.06 -14.19
C THR A 20 0.51 5.09 -15.06
N VAL A 21 1.68 5.27 -14.47
CA VAL A 21 2.91 5.48 -15.23
C VAL A 21 3.41 4.17 -15.84
N LYS A 22 3.58 3.12 -15.01
CA LYS A 22 4.21 1.89 -15.51
C LYS A 22 3.28 1.04 -16.36
N PHE A 23 2.05 0.78 -15.87
CA PHE A 23 1.16 -0.20 -16.49
C PHE A 23 0.03 0.42 -17.31
N ARG A 24 0.02 1.74 -17.46
CA ARG A 24 -0.80 2.44 -18.45
C ARG A 24 0.08 3.09 -19.50
N ASP A 25 0.95 4.03 -19.10
CA ASP A 25 1.68 4.85 -20.06
C ASP A 25 2.83 4.07 -20.73
N LEU A 26 3.69 3.38 -19.95
CA LEU A 26 4.74 2.53 -20.53
C LEU A 26 4.17 1.29 -21.23
N PHE A 27 3.05 0.76 -20.78
CA PHE A 27 2.35 -0.34 -21.45
C PHE A 27 1.87 0.08 -22.84
N LYS A 28 1.24 1.26 -22.95
CA LYS A 28 0.84 1.83 -24.24
C LYS A 28 2.05 2.01 -25.16
N TYR A 29 3.11 2.61 -24.65
CA TYR A 29 4.34 2.84 -25.41
C TYR A 29 5.00 1.53 -25.87
N ALA A 30 5.04 0.50 -25.02
CA ALA A 30 5.56 -0.81 -25.38
C ALA A 30 4.75 -1.44 -26.54
N LYS A 31 3.43 -1.31 -26.54
CA LYS A 31 2.56 -1.75 -27.65
C LYS A 31 2.82 -0.97 -28.95
N GLU A 32 3.01 0.34 -28.87
CA GLU A 32 3.37 1.18 -30.03
C GLU A 32 4.70 0.77 -30.65
N LEU A 33 5.65 0.30 -29.82
CA LEU A 33 6.93 -0.25 -30.29
C LEU A 33 6.86 -1.71 -30.78
N ASN A 34 5.67 -2.31 -30.82
CA ASN A 34 5.45 -3.72 -31.14
C ASN A 34 6.27 -4.69 -30.25
N ALA A 35 6.50 -4.35 -29.00
CA ALA A 35 7.17 -5.23 -28.06
C ALA A 35 6.25 -6.38 -27.65
N ASP A 36 6.81 -7.58 -27.44
CA ASP A 36 6.06 -8.77 -27.04
C ASP A 36 5.65 -8.77 -25.58
N ALA A 37 6.33 -8.00 -24.74
CA ALA A 37 6.07 -7.92 -23.30
C ALA A 37 6.68 -6.66 -22.68
N LEU A 38 6.13 -6.26 -21.54
CA LEU A 38 6.74 -5.28 -20.63
C LEU A 38 7.32 -6.01 -19.42
N VAL A 39 8.65 -5.95 -19.26
CA VAL A 39 9.38 -6.64 -18.19
C VAL A 39 9.65 -5.68 -17.03
N THR A 40 9.41 -6.11 -15.81
CA THR A 40 9.65 -5.29 -14.62
C THR A 40 10.33 -6.08 -13.50
N GLY A 41 11.11 -5.37 -12.67
CA GLY A 41 11.84 -5.95 -11.53
C GLY A 41 11.01 -6.15 -10.27
N HIS A 42 9.68 -6.18 -10.34
CA HIS A 42 8.88 -6.49 -9.16
C HIS A 42 9.02 -7.95 -8.74
N TYR A 43 9.12 -8.16 -7.44
CA TYR A 43 9.09 -9.49 -6.83
C TYR A 43 7.65 -9.96 -6.72
N VAL A 44 7.15 -10.54 -7.81
CA VAL A 44 5.83 -11.14 -7.97
C VAL A 44 5.96 -12.30 -8.94
N THR A 45 5.31 -13.41 -8.67
CA THR A 45 5.28 -14.56 -9.58
C THR A 45 4.05 -14.47 -10.49
N ARG A 46 4.27 -14.66 -11.78
CA ARG A 46 3.22 -14.74 -12.79
C ARG A 46 3.26 -16.11 -13.45
N LEU A 47 2.19 -16.86 -13.29
CA LEU A 47 2.01 -18.16 -13.95
C LEU A 47 0.85 -18.10 -14.93
N GLN A 48 0.86 -19.03 -15.88
CA GLN A 48 -0.23 -19.17 -16.83
C GLN A 48 -1.07 -20.39 -16.43
N ASN A 49 -2.34 -20.18 -16.21
CA ASN A 49 -3.28 -21.24 -15.91
C ASN A 49 -4.40 -21.21 -16.94
N ASN A 50 -4.56 -22.30 -17.71
CA ASN A 50 -5.56 -22.42 -18.76
C ASN A 50 -5.61 -21.22 -19.74
N GLY A 51 -4.42 -20.72 -20.13
CA GLY A 51 -4.32 -19.58 -21.05
C GLY A 51 -4.45 -18.20 -20.40
N THR A 52 -4.81 -18.12 -19.12
CA THR A 52 -4.96 -16.88 -18.37
C THR A 52 -3.77 -16.65 -17.44
N ALA A 53 -3.21 -15.45 -17.45
CA ALA A 53 -2.15 -15.10 -16.52
C ALA A 53 -2.71 -14.89 -15.11
N CYS A 54 -2.09 -15.54 -14.13
CA CYS A 54 -2.43 -15.41 -12.72
C CYS A 54 -1.26 -14.80 -11.95
N MET A 55 -1.57 -13.95 -10.98
CA MET A 55 -0.58 -13.32 -10.10
C MET A 55 -0.49 -14.11 -8.79
N TYR A 56 0.73 -14.44 -8.42
CA TYR A 56 1.05 -15.12 -7.16
C TYR A 56 2.07 -14.29 -6.38
N ARG A 57 2.14 -14.52 -5.08
CA ARG A 57 3.18 -13.94 -4.24
C ARG A 57 4.56 -14.40 -4.71
N ALA A 58 5.57 -13.56 -4.47
CA ALA A 58 6.94 -13.92 -4.75
C ALA A 58 7.41 -15.12 -3.92
N LYS A 59 8.37 -15.89 -4.45
CA LYS A 59 9.07 -16.95 -3.72
C LYS A 59 9.75 -16.40 -2.46
N ASP A 60 10.42 -15.26 -2.58
CA ASP A 60 10.95 -14.51 -1.43
C ASP A 60 9.83 -13.73 -0.76
N ALA A 61 9.20 -14.34 0.25
CA ALA A 61 8.08 -13.73 0.97
C ALA A 61 8.44 -12.41 1.67
N SER A 62 9.73 -12.20 2.00
CA SER A 62 10.22 -10.95 2.62
C SER A 62 10.29 -9.80 1.62
N ARG A 63 10.25 -10.11 0.33
CA ARG A 63 10.35 -9.16 -0.79
C ARG A 63 9.09 -9.10 -1.63
N ASP A 64 8.05 -9.84 -1.25
CA ASP A 64 6.80 -9.89 -1.99
C ASP A 64 6.19 -8.49 -2.20
N GLN A 65 5.96 -8.14 -3.46
CA GLN A 65 5.43 -6.84 -3.89
C GLN A 65 4.02 -6.95 -4.49
N SER A 66 3.36 -8.10 -4.36
CA SER A 66 2.00 -8.31 -4.87
C SER A 66 1.01 -7.29 -4.33
N TYR A 67 1.19 -6.84 -3.07
CA TYR A 67 0.39 -5.79 -2.46
C TYR A 67 0.37 -4.48 -3.28
N PHE A 68 1.48 -4.11 -3.90
CA PHE A 68 1.57 -2.88 -4.69
C PHE A 68 1.03 -3.00 -6.11
N LEU A 69 0.59 -4.20 -6.50
CA LEU A 69 0.11 -4.52 -7.83
C LEU A 69 -1.38 -4.91 -7.87
N PHE A 70 -2.12 -4.70 -6.79
CA PHE A 70 -3.53 -5.09 -6.72
C PHE A 70 -4.43 -4.41 -7.78
N SER A 71 -4.01 -3.27 -8.32
CA SER A 71 -4.75 -2.55 -9.38
C SER A 71 -4.37 -2.98 -10.81
N THR A 72 -3.48 -3.98 -10.97
CA THR A 72 -3.08 -4.49 -12.28
C THR A 72 -4.25 -5.21 -12.94
N THR A 73 -4.65 -4.79 -14.14
CA THR A 73 -5.74 -5.44 -14.88
C THR A 73 -5.31 -6.78 -15.49
N GLN A 74 -6.26 -7.62 -15.87
CA GLN A 74 -5.97 -8.89 -16.54
C GLN A 74 -5.22 -8.70 -17.87
N GLU A 75 -5.59 -7.67 -18.66
CA GLU A 75 -4.90 -7.33 -19.90
C GLU A 75 -3.43 -6.99 -19.64
N GLN A 76 -3.17 -6.14 -18.64
CA GLN A 76 -1.82 -5.78 -18.24
C GLN A 76 -1.05 -7.02 -17.78
N LEU A 77 -1.65 -7.86 -16.92
CA LEU A 77 -1.01 -9.06 -16.39
C LEU A 77 -0.64 -10.06 -17.49
N ASN A 78 -1.45 -10.18 -18.54
CA ASN A 78 -1.14 -11.01 -19.69
C ASN A 78 0.13 -10.56 -20.42
N TYR A 79 0.40 -9.26 -20.45
CA TYR A 79 1.54 -8.66 -21.15
C TYR A 79 2.79 -8.49 -20.27
N LEU A 80 2.61 -8.34 -18.96
CA LEU A 80 3.69 -8.15 -18.00
C LEU A 80 4.53 -9.43 -17.78
N ARG A 81 5.82 -9.24 -17.49
CA ARG A 81 6.75 -10.30 -17.07
C ARG A 81 7.50 -9.87 -15.83
N PHE A 82 7.64 -10.80 -14.88
CA PHE A 82 8.27 -10.58 -13.57
C PHE A 82 9.37 -11.62 -13.33
N PRO A 83 10.55 -11.48 -13.95
CA PRO A 83 11.61 -12.48 -13.88
C PRO A 83 12.19 -12.70 -12.48
N LEU A 84 11.95 -11.77 -11.55
CA LEU A 84 12.45 -11.85 -10.17
C LEU A 84 11.50 -12.56 -9.20
N GLY A 85 10.30 -12.93 -9.65
CA GLY A 85 9.28 -13.51 -8.77
C GLY A 85 9.65 -14.87 -8.19
N GLU A 86 10.40 -15.67 -8.93
CA GLU A 86 10.75 -17.04 -8.56
C GLU A 86 12.14 -17.21 -7.97
N ILE A 87 12.86 -16.10 -7.77
CA ILE A 87 14.24 -16.11 -7.21
C ILE A 87 14.30 -15.28 -5.93
N GLU A 88 15.23 -15.64 -5.05
CA GLU A 88 15.49 -14.89 -3.84
C GLU A 88 16.35 -13.63 -4.14
N LYS A 89 16.20 -12.60 -3.30
CA LYS A 89 16.98 -11.36 -3.44
C LYS A 89 18.49 -11.59 -3.47
N LYS A 90 18.99 -12.55 -2.69
CA LYS A 90 20.40 -12.92 -2.68
C LYS A 90 20.86 -13.41 -4.05
N GLU A 91 20.05 -14.23 -4.71
CA GLU A 91 20.36 -14.74 -6.04
C GLU A 91 20.31 -13.63 -7.10
N THR A 92 19.31 -12.74 -7.02
CA THR A 92 19.24 -11.55 -7.88
C THR A 92 20.54 -10.73 -7.80
N ARG A 93 21.07 -10.51 -6.59
CA ARG A 93 22.35 -9.80 -6.40
C ARG A 93 23.53 -10.56 -6.97
N ASN A 94 23.57 -11.87 -6.81
CA ASN A 94 24.60 -12.71 -7.40
C ASN A 94 24.62 -12.63 -8.93
N ILE A 95 23.43 -12.68 -9.56
CA ILE A 95 23.28 -12.52 -11.01
C ILE A 95 23.75 -11.11 -11.43
N ALA A 96 23.33 -10.07 -10.74
CA ALA A 96 23.73 -8.70 -11.02
C ALA A 96 25.25 -8.50 -10.92
N ASN A 97 25.90 -9.11 -9.92
CA ASN A 97 27.36 -9.10 -9.78
C ASN A 97 28.05 -9.86 -10.92
N LYS A 98 27.57 -11.05 -11.29
CA LYS A 98 28.09 -11.81 -12.43
C LYS A 98 28.00 -11.05 -13.76
N LEU A 99 26.96 -10.24 -13.91
CA LEU A 99 26.76 -9.39 -15.08
C LEU A 99 27.46 -8.02 -14.96
N ASN A 100 28.23 -7.78 -13.90
CA ASN A 100 28.93 -6.53 -13.61
C ASN A 100 28.02 -5.28 -13.65
N LEU A 101 26.78 -5.41 -13.14
CA LEU A 101 25.84 -4.30 -13.10
C LEU A 101 26.17 -3.35 -11.95
N ASN A 102 26.28 -2.06 -12.23
CA ASN A 102 26.58 -1.01 -11.23
C ASN A 102 25.56 -0.94 -10.09
N VAL A 103 24.34 -1.49 -10.31
CA VAL A 103 23.26 -1.50 -9.32
C VAL A 103 23.26 -2.73 -8.40
N ALA A 104 24.20 -3.67 -8.58
CA ALA A 104 24.22 -4.93 -7.83
C ALA A 104 24.24 -4.73 -6.32
N ASN A 105 24.98 -3.73 -5.83
CA ASN A 105 25.12 -3.40 -4.42
C ASN A 105 24.25 -2.21 -3.97
N LYS A 106 23.38 -1.69 -4.86
CA LYS A 106 22.50 -0.58 -4.50
C LYS A 106 21.55 -1.02 -3.39
N PRO A 107 21.40 -0.22 -2.30
CA PRO A 107 20.40 -0.46 -1.27
C PRO A 107 18.99 -0.48 -1.89
N ASP A 108 18.11 -1.28 -1.29
CA ASP A 108 16.70 -1.26 -1.70
C ASP A 108 16.09 0.11 -1.40
N SER A 109 15.22 0.59 -2.29
CA SER A 109 14.45 1.79 -2.02
C SER A 109 13.52 1.52 -0.84
N GLN A 110 13.74 2.24 0.25
CA GLN A 110 12.95 2.09 1.48
C GLN A 110 11.76 3.05 1.50
N ASP A 111 11.75 4.03 0.61
CA ASP A 111 10.84 5.17 0.65
C ASP A 111 10.23 5.48 -0.71
N ILE A 112 9.24 6.38 -0.70
CA ILE A 112 8.61 6.91 -1.90
C ILE A 112 9.64 7.69 -2.71
N CYS A 113 9.80 7.35 -3.99
CA CYS A 113 10.91 7.84 -4.83
C CYS A 113 10.98 9.37 -5.00
N PHE A 114 9.87 10.08 -4.83
CA PHE A 114 9.81 11.55 -4.92
C PHE A 114 9.76 12.24 -3.55
N VAL A 115 9.91 11.50 -2.45
CA VAL A 115 9.98 12.04 -1.08
C VAL A 115 11.40 11.87 -0.56
N PRO A 116 12.23 12.92 -0.59
CA PRO A 116 13.60 12.83 -0.09
C PRO A 116 13.62 12.50 1.39
N ASN A 117 14.43 11.51 1.78
CA ASN A 117 14.68 11.14 3.18
C ASN A 117 13.42 10.80 4.00
N GLY A 118 12.30 10.39 3.35
CA GLY A 118 11.05 10.06 4.02
C GLY A 118 10.31 11.27 4.62
N ASP A 119 10.70 12.48 4.30
CA ASP A 119 10.07 13.70 4.81
C ASP A 119 8.87 14.12 3.96
N TYR A 120 7.73 13.45 4.18
CA TYR A 120 6.45 13.79 3.51
C TYR A 120 5.99 15.20 3.84
N SER A 121 6.24 15.64 5.10
CA SER A 121 5.78 16.93 5.58
C SER A 121 6.40 18.08 4.77
N SER A 122 7.69 18.00 4.45
CA SER A 122 8.36 19.01 3.65
C SER A 122 7.79 19.11 2.23
N VAL A 123 7.47 17.96 1.62
CA VAL A 123 6.85 17.91 0.30
C VAL A 123 5.45 18.53 0.33
N ILE A 124 4.63 18.17 1.32
CA ILE A 124 3.28 18.71 1.45
C ILE A 124 3.34 20.22 1.73
N LYS A 125 4.24 20.66 2.62
CA LYS A 125 4.41 22.09 2.97
C LYS A 125 4.76 22.94 1.76
N LYS A 126 5.51 22.40 0.81
CA LYS A 126 5.88 23.11 -0.43
C LYS A 126 4.67 23.37 -1.33
N PHE A 127 3.70 22.48 -1.39
CA PHE A 127 2.58 22.56 -2.33
C PHE A 127 1.25 22.96 -1.68
N ARG A 128 1.11 22.77 -0.37
CA ARG A 128 -0.10 23.06 0.42
C ARG A 128 0.27 23.60 1.81
N PRO A 129 0.93 24.76 1.90
CA PRO A 129 1.35 25.34 3.20
C PRO A 129 0.16 25.59 4.13
N GLU A 130 -1.03 25.84 3.57
CA GLU A 130 -2.28 26.06 4.29
C GLU A 130 -2.81 24.82 5.02
N SER A 131 -2.32 23.62 4.70
CA SER A 131 -2.74 22.37 5.37
C SER A 131 -2.05 22.13 6.72
N PHE A 132 -1.06 22.98 7.07
CA PHE A 132 -0.40 22.96 8.38
C PHE A 132 -1.17 23.80 9.42
N LYS A 133 -2.43 23.42 9.67
CA LYS A 133 -3.26 24.08 10.66
C LYS A 133 -3.17 23.35 12.00
N PRO A 134 -2.83 24.04 13.10
CA PRO A 134 -2.93 23.45 14.43
C PRO A 134 -4.36 23.01 14.74
N GLY A 135 -4.48 21.90 15.45
CA GLY A 135 -5.77 21.34 15.86
C GLY A 135 -5.65 20.61 17.18
N ASP A 136 -6.72 19.96 17.56
CA ASP A 136 -6.84 19.30 18.85
C ASP A 136 -6.60 17.79 18.74
N ILE A 137 -5.93 17.24 19.76
CA ILE A 137 -5.81 15.79 19.96
C ILE A 137 -6.82 15.43 21.04
N LEU A 138 -7.73 14.51 20.69
CA LEU A 138 -8.80 14.02 21.56
C LEU A 138 -8.54 12.56 21.96
N ASP A 139 -9.02 12.18 23.14
CA ASP A 139 -9.15 10.78 23.50
C ASP A 139 -10.43 10.16 22.93
N LEU A 140 -10.66 8.87 23.19
CA LEU A 140 -11.85 8.15 22.70
C LEU A 140 -13.18 8.68 23.30
N THR A 141 -13.13 9.43 24.38
CA THR A 141 -14.33 10.06 24.99
C THR A 141 -14.63 11.42 24.40
N GLY A 142 -13.77 11.93 23.49
CA GLY A 142 -13.85 13.27 22.92
C GLY A 142 -13.21 14.35 23.78
N LYS A 143 -12.56 14.00 24.89
CA LYS A 143 -11.86 14.95 25.75
C LYS A 143 -10.55 15.38 25.09
N LYS A 144 -10.30 16.67 25.05
CA LYS A 144 -9.06 17.25 24.57
C LYS A 144 -7.91 16.93 25.51
N ILE A 145 -6.86 16.31 25.01
CA ILE A 145 -5.66 15.89 25.75
C ILE A 145 -4.37 16.49 25.18
N GLY A 146 -4.43 17.18 24.03
CA GLY A 146 -3.26 17.81 23.42
C GLY A 146 -3.59 18.68 22.23
N LYS A 147 -2.55 19.12 21.54
CA LYS A 147 -2.63 19.85 20.27
C LYS A 147 -1.64 19.28 19.27
N HIS A 148 -1.97 19.37 17.99
CA HIS A 148 -1.09 19.02 16.88
C HIS A 148 -0.84 20.22 15.95
N GLU A 149 0.20 20.14 15.13
CA GLU A 149 0.61 21.19 14.19
C GLU A 149 0.08 20.96 12.75
N GLY A 150 -0.81 20.01 12.56
CA GLY A 150 -1.44 19.64 11.29
C GLY A 150 -1.69 18.14 11.21
N ILE A 151 -2.91 17.75 10.79
CA ILE A 151 -3.31 16.34 10.65
C ILE A 151 -2.43 15.55 9.68
N ILE A 152 -1.84 16.25 8.70
CA ILE A 152 -0.96 15.65 7.68
C ILE A 152 0.30 15.00 8.26
N ASN A 153 0.69 15.32 9.49
CA ASN A 153 1.83 14.71 10.18
C ASN A 153 1.49 13.36 10.82
N TYR A 154 0.24 12.92 10.69
CA TYR A 154 -0.25 11.73 11.38
C TYR A 154 -0.82 10.70 10.41
N THR A 155 -0.74 9.46 10.83
CA THR A 155 -1.27 8.30 10.10
C THR A 155 -1.96 7.38 11.09
N ILE A 156 -3.09 6.79 10.74
CA ILE A 156 -3.78 5.81 11.59
C ILE A 156 -2.83 4.68 11.95
N GLY A 157 -2.77 4.35 13.25
CA GLY A 157 -1.84 3.37 13.83
C GLY A 157 -0.47 3.94 14.23
N GLN A 158 -0.22 5.22 13.98
CA GLN A 158 1.02 5.88 14.42
C GLN A 158 1.06 5.95 15.94
N ARG A 159 2.21 5.57 16.52
CA ARG A 159 2.50 5.64 17.97
C ARG A 159 3.45 6.79 18.31
N LYS A 160 4.49 6.98 17.48
CA LYS A 160 5.54 7.97 17.75
C LYS A 160 5.12 9.36 17.27
N GLY A 161 5.56 10.40 17.99
CA GLY A 161 5.37 11.79 17.56
C GLY A 161 4.01 12.42 17.91
N ILE A 162 3.15 11.73 18.67
CA ILE A 162 1.85 12.25 19.13
C ILE A 162 2.05 13.43 20.13
N LYS A 163 3.17 13.44 20.86
CA LYS A 163 3.54 14.51 21.82
C LYS A 163 2.51 14.73 22.95
N VAL A 164 1.82 13.68 23.36
CA VAL A 164 0.88 13.68 24.49
C VAL A 164 1.46 12.78 25.58
N SER A 165 1.51 13.28 26.82
CA SER A 165 1.89 12.47 27.99
C SER A 165 0.74 11.54 28.38
N SER A 166 1.05 10.25 28.50
CA SER A 166 0.08 9.25 28.93
C SER A 166 0.80 8.14 29.69
N THR A 167 0.10 7.47 30.60
CA THR A 167 0.58 6.29 31.33
C THR A 167 0.70 5.06 30.43
N GLU A 168 -0.13 5.01 29.38
CA GLU A 168 -0.14 3.92 28.39
C GLU A 168 0.21 4.42 27.01
N PRO A 169 0.76 3.57 26.12
CA PRO A 169 1.03 3.94 24.75
C PRO A 169 -0.24 4.34 24.00
N LEU A 170 -0.24 5.54 23.43
CA LEU A 170 -1.32 6.01 22.57
C LEU A 170 -1.01 5.79 21.10
N TYR A 171 -2.05 5.52 20.33
CA TYR A 171 -2.02 5.33 18.89
C TYR A 171 -3.05 6.24 18.23
N VAL A 172 -2.74 6.75 17.06
CA VAL A 172 -3.72 7.48 16.24
C VAL A 172 -4.80 6.49 15.78
N VAL A 173 -6.02 6.69 16.23
CA VAL A 173 -7.17 5.83 15.92
C VAL A 173 -7.99 6.39 14.78
N ASN A 174 -8.17 7.72 14.75
CA ASN A 174 -8.90 8.40 13.68
C ASN A 174 -8.32 9.78 13.40
N ILE A 175 -8.51 10.26 12.17
CA ILE A 175 -8.13 11.58 11.70
C ILE A 175 -9.37 12.18 11.05
N ASP A 176 -9.91 13.26 11.62
CA ASP A 176 -11.03 14.00 11.07
C ASP A 176 -10.55 15.30 10.42
N SER A 177 -10.54 15.31 9.10
CA SER A 177 -10.11 16.49 8.32
C SER A 177 -11.11 17.63 8.38
N ASN A 178 -12.42 17.38 8.62
CA ASN A 178 -13.44 18.40 8.68
C ASN A 178 -13.32 19.24 9.94
N THR A 179 -13.06 18.59 11.07
CA THR A 179 -12.88 19.26 12.38
C THR A 179 -11.42 19.57 12.68
N ASN A 180 -10.50 19.14 11.82
CA ASN A 180 -9.05 19.23 12.01
C ASN A 180 -8.61 18.64 13.36
N THR A 181 -9.09 17.43 13.68
CA THR A 181 -8.83 16.75 14.95
C THR A 181 -8.22 15.36 14.74
N ILE A 182 -7.45 14.93 15.74
CA ILE A 182 -6.87 13.58 15.80
C ILE A 182 -7.43 12.88 17.02
N ILE A 183 -7.96 11.69 16.85
CA ILE A 183 -8.42 10.86 17.95
C ILE A 183 -7.35 9.81 18.23
N VAL A 184 -6.95 9.70 19.49
CA VAL A 184 -5.96 8.73 19.94
C VAL A 184 -6.54 7.81 21.00
N GLY A 185 -6.02 6.58 21.05
CA GLY A 185 -6.46 5.56 21.98
C GLY A 185 -5.44 4.43 22.17
N PRO A 186 -5.74 3.43 22.98
CA PRO A 186 -4.91 2.24 23.14
C PRO A 186 -4.88 1.43 21.84
N LYS A 187 -3.92 0.49 21.73
CA LYS A 187 -3.70 -0.32 20.53
C LYS A 187 -4.94 -1.13 20.10
N GLU A 188 -5.71 -1.57 21.06
CA GLU A 188 -6.92 -2.38 20.88
C GLU A 188 -8.00 -1.63 20.09
N SER A 189 -8.01 -0.30 20.16
CA SER A 189 -8.91 0.56 19.39
C SER A 189 -8.62 0.58 17.87
N LEU A 190 -7.50 -0.02 17.46
CA LEU A 190 -7.14 -0.18 16.05
C LEU A 190 -7.64 -1.50 15.46
N ILE A 191 -8.25 -2.36 16.27
CA ILE A 191 -8.78 -3.64 15.80
C ILE A 191 -10.02 -3.37 14.94
N ILE A 192 -9.97 -3.81 13.70
CA ILE A 192 -11.07 -3.72 12.75
C ILE A 192 -11.48 -5.15 12.39
N GLN A 193 -12.74 -5.48 12.58
CA GLN A 193 -13.30 -6.78 12.23
C GLN A 193 -13.94 -6.77 10.83
N ASN A 194 -14.42 -5.62 10.38
CA ASN A 194 -15.11 -5.49 9.10
C ASN A 194 -14.50 -4.39 8.25
N LEU A 195 -14.38 -4.65 6.96
CA LEU A 195 -13.91 -3.70 5.97
C LEU A 195 -14.91 -3.63 4.81
N GLU A 196 -15.15 -2.44 4.31
CA GLU A 196 -15.81 -2.23 3.04
C GLU A 196 -14.77 -1.87 1.98
N LEU A 197 -14.79 -2.58 0.85
CA LEU A 197 -13.90 -2.34 -0.29
C LEU A 197 -14.70 -1.72 -1.42
N ARG A 198 -14.08 -0.76 -2.10
CA ARG A 198 -14.58 -0.10 -3.31
C ARG A 198 -13.56 -0.24 -4.43
N ASP A 199 -13.97 0.07 -5.65
CA ASP A 199 -13.09 0.05 -6.84
C ASP A 199 -12.39 -1.32 -7.00
N LEU A 200 -13.17 -2.39 -6.98
CA LEU A 200 -12.67 -3.76 -7.00
C LEU A 200 -11.96 -4.09 -8.32
N ASN A 201 -10.78 -4.68 -8.21
CA ASN A 201 -10.07 -5.31 -9.33
C ASN A 201 -9.93 -6.81 -9.05
N LEU A 202 -10.74 -7.61 -9.71
CA LEU A 202 -10.80 -9.06 -9.52
C LEU A 202 -9.96 -9.77 -10.59
N LEU A 203 -8.84 -10.38 -10.19
CA LEU A 203 -7.99 -11.21 -11.04
C LEU A 203 -8.30 -12.70 -10.91
N GLY A 204 -9.07 -13.10 -9.92
CA GLY A 204 -9.53 -14.46 -9.68
C GLY A 204 -10.96 -14.68 -10.14
N GLN A 205 -11.39 -15.95 -10.15
CA GLN A 205 -12.78 -16.32 -10.42
C GLN A 205 -13.65 -16.08 -9.19
N GLN A 206 -14.88 -15.62 -9.39
CA GLN A 206 -15.80 -15.31 -8.28
C GLN A 206 -16.07 -16.47 -7.31
N ASN A 207 -16.01 -17.71 -7.80
CA ASN A 207 -16.19 -18.89 -6.96
C ASN A 207 -15.05 -19.10 -5.95
N GLU A 208 -13.85 -18.60 -6.23
CA GLU A 208 -12.69 -18.68 -5.32
C GLU A 208 -12.91 -17.83 -4.06
N PHE A 209 -13.73 -16.77 -4.15
CA PHE A 209 -14.02 -15.88 -3.03
C PHE A 209 -15.11 -16.41 -2.07
N LYS A 210 -15.74 -17.54 -2.39
CA LYS A 210 -16.70 -18.21 -1.48
C LYS A 210 -16.03 -18.96 -0.32
N GLN A 211 -14.71 -19.12 -0.38
CA GLN A 211 -13.93 -19.81 0.64
C GLN A 211 -13.31 -18.79 1.61
N ILE A 212 -12.73 -19.29 2.70
CA ILE A 212 -11.87 -18.48 3.56
C ILE A 212 -10.65 -18.10 2.76
N ILE A 213 -10.40 -16.81 2.66
CA ILE A 213 -9.24 -16.23 1.96
C ILE A 213 -8.27 -15.59 2.95
N PHE A 214 -7.06 -15.34 2.48
CA PHE A 214 -6.08 -14.56 3.22
C PHE A 214 -6.00 -13.16 2.62
N ILE A 215 -6.16 -12.15 3.46
CA ILE A 215 -6.09 -10.75 3.05
C ILE A 215 -4.87 -10.06 3.64
N LYS A 216 -4.44 -8.99 3.00
CA LYS A 216 -3.37 -8.13 3.46
C LYS A 216 -3.86 -6.67 3.45
N VAL A 217 -4.01 -6.09 4.63
CA VAL A 217 -4.52 -4.71 4.78
C VAL A 217 -3.43 -3.66 4.58
N ARG A 218 -2.16 -4.03 4.84
CA ARG A 218 -0.99 -3.18 4.63
C ARG A 218 0.18 -3.98 4.06
N SER A 219 1.07 -3.32 3.33
CA SER A 219 2.24 -3.97 2.70
C SER A 219 3.12 -4.74 3.69
N THR A 220 3.31 -4.23 4.90
CA THR A 220 4.09 -4.86 5.97
C THR A 220 3.25 -5.67 6.96
N GLY A 221 1.91 -5.68 6.79
CA GLY A 221 0.99 -6.42 7.63
C GLY A 221 1.10 -7.95 7.47
N ARG A 222 0.71 -8.69 8.50
CA ARG A 222 0.52 -10.14 8.41
C ARG A 222 -0.67 -10.46 7.49
N LEU A 223 -0.72 -11.67 7.00
CA LEU A 223 -1.91 -12.22 6.36
C LEU A 223 -2.96 -12.51 7.44
N LEU A 224 -4.19 -12.09 7.18
CA LEU A 224 -5.35 -12.29 8.04
C LEU A 224 -6.34 -13.20 7.33
N LYS A 225 -6.92 -14.15 8.04
CA LYS A 225 -8.03 -14.95 7.53
C LYS A 225 -9.28 -14.09 7.45
N ALA A 226 -10.00 -14.19 6.35
CA ALA A 226 -11.22 -13.42 6.15
C ALA A 226 -12.22 -14.16 5.25
N LYS A 227 -13.49 -13.75 5.38
CA LYS A 227 -14.54 -14.01 4.40
C LYS A 227 -14.79 -12.75 3.60
N ILE A 228 -15.13 -12.90 2.34
CA ILE A 228 -15.49 -11.79 1.47
C ILE A 228 -16.83 -12.04 0.81
N GLU A 229 -17.68 -11.04 0.82
CA GLU A 229 -18.93 -10.99 0.07
C GLU A 229 -18.83 -9.88 -0.97
N ILE A 230 -18.85 -10.26 -2.24
CA ILE A 230 -18.75 -9.32 -3.37
C ILE A 230 -20.15 -8.91 -3.79
N LYS A 231 -20.39 -7.57 -3.86
CA LYS A 231 -21.62 -6.95 -4.35
C LYS A 231 -21.22 -6.06 -5.51
N GLU A 232 -21.90 -6.13 -6.62
CA GLU A 232 -21.68 -5.36 -7.87
C GLU A 232 -20.36 -4.56 -7.96
N SER A 233 -20.24 -3.42 -7.26
CA SER A 233 -19.06 -2.53 -7.29
C SER A 233 -18.27 -2.45 -5.98
N SER A 234 -18.73 -3.15 -4.94
CA SER A 234 -18.11 -3.15 -3.60
C SER A 234 -17.97 -4.55 -3.05
N ALA A 235 -17.21 -4.71 -1.97
CA ALA A 235 -17.16 -5.96 -1.24
C ALA A 235 -17.12 -5.71 0.27
N TYR A 236 -17.74 -6.62 0.99
CA TYR A 236 -17.67 -6.70 2.45
C TYR A 236 -16.67 -7.77 2.86
N VAL A 237 -15.76 -7.43 3.74
CA VAL A 237 -14.74 -8.34 4.27
C VAL A 237 -14.91 -8.48 5.78
N GLU A 238 -15.13 -9.70 6.25
CA GLU A 238 -15.15 -10.07 7.66
C GLU A 238 -13.80 -10.69 8.02
N ILE A 239 -13.05 -10.05 8.92
CA ILE A 239 -11.74 -10.52 9.40
C ILE A 239 -11.95 -11.49 10.56
N MET A 240 -11.40 -12.69 10.44
CA MET A 240 -11.59 -13.77 11.43
C MET A 240 -10.49 -13.80 12.50
N ASP A 241 -9.31 -13.25 12.20
CA ASP A 241 -8.09 -13.27 13.03
C ASP A 241 -7.71 -11.85 13.51
N GLY A 242 -8.71 -10.97 13.73
CA GLY A 242 -8.52 -9.56 14.11
C GLY A 242 -7.89 -9.36 15.49
#